data_4aae33a2e26bb575098e89bfb0b2c027
#
_entry.id   4aae33a2e26bb575098e89bfb0b2c027
#
_cell.length_a   1.000
_cell.length_b   1.000
_cell.length_c   1.000
_cell.angle_alpha   90.00
_cell.angle_beta   90.00
_cell.angle_gamma   90.00
#
_symmetry.space_group_name_H-M   'P 1'
#
loop_
_entity.id
_entity.type
_entity.pdbx_description
1 polymer ?
#
loop_
_entity_poly.entity_id
_entity_poly.type
_entity_poly.pdbx_seq_one_letter_code
_entity_poly.pdbx_strand_id
1 'polypeptide(L)'
;MANIKSQKKRNRQNEKRRLRNKGVRSELKTHVKSAQVAVAYEDDSAAELLRLAQKRIDKAGAKGVIHKNAAARRTSRLMKRANVTSAE
;
A
#
# COMPACT_ATOMS: atom_id res chain seq x y z
N MET A 1 -13.22 -31.99 -21.97
CA MET A 1 -12.95 -31.15 -20.82
C MET A 1 -12.04 -29.98 -21.18
N ALA A 2 -12.65 -28.89 -21.60
CA ALA A 2 -11.95 -27.66 -21.92
C ALA A 2 -11.32 -26.99 -20.69
N ASN A 3 -11.69 -27.47 -19.49
CA ASN A 3 -11.35 -26.79 -18.24
C ASN A 3 -9.90 -26.89 -17.81
N ILE A 4 -9.13 -27.89 -18.29
CA ILE A 4 -7.74 -28.06 -17.86
C ILE A 4 -6.85 -26.97 -18.44
N LYS A 5 -7.01 -26.64 -19.71
CA LYS A 5 -6.25 -25.54 -20.34
C LYS A 5 -6.61 -24.18 -19.73
N SER A 6 -7.91 -23.96 -19.48
CA SER A 6 -8.41 -22.74 -18.82
C SER A 6 -7.87 -22.61 -17.41
N GLN A 7 -7.82 -23.69 -16.62
CA GLN A 7 -7.28 -23.70 -15.27
C GLN A 7 -5.78 -23.44 -15.27
N LYS A 8 -5.01 -24.03 -16.20
CA LYS A 8 -3.59 -23.75 -16.32
C LYS A 8 -3.32 -22.30 -16.64
N LYS A 9 -4.11 -21.72 -17.53
CA LYS A 9 -4.02 -20.30 -17.88
C LYS A 9 -4.35 -19.42 -16.68
N ARG A 10 -5.41 -19.72 -15.94
CA ARG A 10 -5.81 -18.99 -14.72
C ARG A 10 -4.74 -19.10 -13.65
N ASN A 11 -4.15 -20.27 -13.46
CA ASN A 11 -3.09 -20.48 -12.47
C ASN A 11 -1.87 -19.62 -12.79
N ARG A 12 -1.47 -19.54 -14.06
CA ARG A 12 -0.36 -18.67 -14.49
C ARG A 12 -0.67 -17.20 -14.24
N GLN A 13 -1.88 -16.75 -14.59
CA GLN A 13 -2.30 -15.37 -14.37
C GLN A 13 -2.37 -15.04 -12.89
N ASN A 14 -2.92 -15.94 -12.08
CA ASN A 14 -3.03 -15.75 -10.63
C ASN A 14 -1.65 -15.70 -9.99
N GLU A 15 -0.70 -16.50 -10.44
CA GLU A 15 0.66 -16.49 -9.92
C GLU A 15 1.39 -15.20 -10.29
N LYS A 16 1.26 -14.73 -11.53
CA LYS A 16 1.80 -13.44 -11.94
C LYS A 16 1.24 -12.29 -11.12
N ARG A 17 -0.08 -12.30 -10.91
CA ARG A 17 -0.77 -11.28 -10.09
C ARG A 17 -0.30 -11.35 -8.64
N ARG A 18 -0.17 -12.55 -8.08
CA ARG A 18 0.30 -12.74 -6.71
C ARG A 18 1.70 -12.17 -6.51
N LEU A 19 2.62 -12.42 -7.43
CA LEU A 19 3.98 -11.90 -7.38
C LEU A 19 3.99 -10.39 -7.50
N ARG A 20 3.22 -9.83 -8.43
CA ARG A 20 3.09 -8.38 -8.60
C ARG A 20 2.49 -7.73 -7.35
N ASN A 21 1.43 -8.32 -6.81
CA ASN A 21 0.75 -7.81 -5.63
C ASN A 21 1.64 -7.88 -4.39
N LYS A 22 2.45 -8.94 -4.28
CA LYS A 22 3.43 -9.07 -3.20
C LYS A 22 4.46 -7.94 -3.26
N GLY A 23 4.96 -7.62 -4.46
CA GLY A 23 5.89 -6.50 -4.66
C GLY A 23 5.27 -5.16 -4.27
N VAL A 24 4.04 -4.91 -4.70
CA VAL A 24 3.32 -3.68 -4.37
C VAL A 24 3.08 -3.57 -2.86
N ARG A 25 2.67 -4.67 -2.21
CA ARG A 25 2.45 -4.66 -0.76
C ARG A 25 3.74 -4.40 0.02
N SER A 26 4.87 -4.95 -0.42
CA SER A 26 6.17 -4.68 0.18
C SER A 26 6.56 -3.21 0.02
N GLU A 27 6.33 -2.65 -1.15
CA GLU A 27 6.56 -1.24 -1.47
C GLU A 27 5.72 -0.33 -0.57
N LEU A 28 4.43 -0.68 -0.37
CA LEU A 28 3.55 0.06 0.54
C LEU A 28 4.08 0.10 1.97
N LYS A 29 4.53 -1.03 2.49
CA LYS A 29 5.12 -1.10 3.84
C LYS A 29 6.33 -0.19 3.95
N THR A 30 7.18 -0.18 2.94
CA THR A 30 8.37 0.66 2.90
C THR A 30 8.01 2.15 2.90
N HIS A 31 7.05 2.57 2.07
CA HIS A 31 6.60 3.96 2.00
C HIS A 31 5.95 4.41 3.31
N VAL A 32 5.10 3.58 3.90
CA VAL A 32 4.44 3.89 5.18
C VAL A 32 5.49 4.02 6.28
N LYS A 33 6.44 3.10 6.36
CA LYS A 33 7.51 3.13 7.35
C LYS A 33 8.38 4.39 7.19
N SER A 34 8.74 4.72 5.96
CA SER A 34 9.53 5.92 5.67
C SER A 34 8.82 7.19 6.11
N ALA A 35 7.51 7.28 5.84
CA ALA A 35 6.71 8.42 6.26
C ALA A 35 6.60 8.51 7.79
N GLN A 36 6.39 7.39 8.48
CA GLN A 36 6.31 7.36 9.93
C GLN A 36 7.64 7.78 10.59
N VAL A 37 8.76 7.30 10.06
CA VAL A 37 10.09 7.67 10.54
C VAL A 37 10.34 9.17 10.34
N ALA A 38 10.01 9.71 9.17
CA ALA A 38 10.18 11.13 8.86
C ALA A 38 9.35 12.01 9.82
N VAL A 39 8.11 11.61 10.11
CA VAL A 39 7.25 12.33 11.07
C VAL A 39 7.85 12.27 12.49
N ALA A 40 8.33 11.10 12.91
CA ALA A 40 8.90 10.91 14.24
C ALA A 40 10.16 11.78 14.47
N TYR A 41 10.97 11.97 13.42
CA TYR A 41 12.18 12.79 13.48
C TYR A 41 11.94 14.25 13.07
N GLU A 42 10.67 14.63 12.83
CA GLU A 42 10.31 15.99 12.40
C GLU A 42 11.07 16.44 11.15
N ASP A 43 11.30 15.49 10.22
CA ASP A 43 11.99 15.76 8.96
C ASP A 43 11.17 16.71 8.09
N ASP A 44 11.83 17.63 7.40
CA ASP A 44 11.19 18.58 6.48
C ASP A 44 10.46 17.86 5.34
N SER A 45 10.92 16.67 4.95
CA SER A 45 10.31 15.87 3.90
C SER A 45 9.11 15.03 4.38
N ALA A 46 8.74 15.11 5.66
CA ALA A 46 7.66 14.29 6.22
C ALA A 46 6.32 14.49 5.48
N ALA A 47 5.97 15.73 5.15
CA ALA A 47 4.72 16.03 4.44
C ALA A 47 4.70 15.40 3.05
N GLU A 48 5.80 15.45 2.32
CA GLU A 48 5.92 14.84 1.00
C GLU A 48 5.88 13.32 1.08
N LEU A 49 6.55 12.73 2.06
CA LEU A 49 6.55 11.27 2.27
C LEU A 49 5.17 10.76 2.67
N LEU A 50 4.43 11.52 3.48
CA LEU A 50 3.05 11.21 3.82
C LEU A 50 2.15 11.22 2.59
N ARG A 51 2.27 12.23 1.74
CA ARG A 51 1.51 12.32 0.49
C ARG A 51 1.84 11.18 -0.44
N LEU A 52 3.11 10.84 -0.56
CA LEU A 52 3.55 9.72 -1.40
C LEU A 52 2.99 8.40 -0.89
N ALA A 53 3.06 8.14 0.41
CA ALA A 53 2.50 6.95 1.02
C ALA A 53 0.99 6.86 0.79
N GLN A 54 0.26 7.95 1.01
CA GLN A 54 -1.18 8.02 0.76
C GLN A 54 -1.50 7.73 -0.70
N LYS A 55 -0.78 8.35 -1.61
CA LYS A 55 -0.96 8.14 -3.05
C LYS A 55 -0.78 6.68 -3.44
N ARG A 56 0.25 6.03 -2.90
CA ARG A 56 0.52 4.61 -3.17
C ARG A 56 -0.54 3.70 -2.59
N ILE A 57 -1.03 3.99 -1.38
CA ILE A 57 -2.12 3.23 -0.76
C ILE A 57 -3.40 3.36 -1.60
N ASP A 58 -3.77 4.57 -1.99
CA ASP A 58 -4.95 4.83 -2.80
C ASP A 58 -4.87 4.10 -4.15
N LYS A 59 -3.70 4.14 -4.77
CA LYS A 59 -3.46 3.48 -6.05
C LYS A 59 -3.59 1.95 -5.92
N ALA A 60 -3.05 1.37 -4.85
CA ALA A 60 -3.16 -0.06 -4.58
C ALA A 60 -4.62 -0.46 -4.32
N GLY A 61 -5.38 0.35 -3.62
CA GLY A 61 -6.81 0.15 -3.40
C GLY A 61 -7.60 0.21 -4.71
N ALA A 62 -7.29 1.18 -5.57
CA ALA A 62 -7.94 1.31 -6.87
C ALA A 62 -7.64 0.13 -7.80
N LYS A 63 -6.43 -0.42 -7.74
CA LYS A 63 -6.03 -1.58 -8.56
C LYS A 63 -6.48 -2.92 -7.99
N GLY A 64 -7.04 -2.94 -6.78
CA GLY A 64 -7.50 -4.16 -6.14
C GLY A 64 -6.38 -4.99 -5.51
N VAL A 65 -5.17 -4.45 -5.37
CA VAL A 65 -4.06 -5.13 -4.67
C VAL A 65 -4.42 -5.29 -3.20
N ILE A 66 -5.03 -4.27 -2.62
CA ILE A 66 -5.65 -4.31 -1.30
C ILE A 66 -7.10 -3.87 -1.45
N HIS A 67 -7.96 -4.31 -0.54
CA HIS A 67 -9.36 -3.89 -0.57
C HIS A 67 -9.46 -2.40 -0.26
N LYS A 68 -10.42 -1.70 -0.89
CA LYS A 68 -10.62 -0.26 -0.70
C LYS A 68 -10.81 0.12 0.78
N ASN A 69 -11.47 -0.73 1.56
CA ASN A 69 -11.67 -0.50 2.98
C ASN A 69 -10.36 -0.62 3.76
N ALA A 70 -9.48 -1.54 3.37
CA ALA A 70 -8.15 -1.68 3.95
C ALA A 70 -7.28 -0.47 3.60
N ALA A 71 -7.37 0.04 2.37
CA ALA A 71 -6.68 1.26 1.95
C ALA A 71 -7.11 2.45 2.80
N ALA A 72 -8.41 2.63 2.99
CA ALA A 72 -8.95 3.71 3.81
C ALA A 72 -8.47 3.62 5.26
N ARG A 73 -8.45 2.42 5.84
CA ARG A 73 -7.96 2.20 7.22
C ARG A 73 -6.47 2.52 7.35
N ARG A 74 -5.65 2.10 6.38
CA ARG A 74 -4.21 2.38 6.39
C ARG A 74 -3.94 3.87 6.30
N THR A 75 -4.63 4.58 5.42
CA THR A 75 -4.52 6.03 5.29
C THR A 75 -4.94 6.73 6.57
N SER A 76 -6.08 6.34 7.14
CA SER A 76 -6.59 6.92 8.38
C SER A 76 -5.61 6.74 9.54
N ARG A 77 -5.06 5.54 9.73
CA ARG A 77 -4.08 5.25 10.78
C ARG A 77 -2.80 6.05 10.60
N LEU A 78 -2.33 6.14 9.37
CA LEU A 78 -1.11 6.89 9.05
C LEU A 78 -1.28 8.37 9.38
N MET A 79 -2.40 8.97 8.97
CA MET A 79 -2.68 10.38 9.21
C MET A 79 -2.92 10.67 10.69
N LYS A 80 -3.58 9.78 11.41
CA LYS A 80 -3.77 9.92 12.86
C LYS A 80 -2.44 9.94 13.62
N ARG A 81 -1.53 9.03 13.28
CA ARG A 81 -0.19 9.00 13.89
C ARG A 81 0.58 10.27 13.60
N ALA A 82 0.52 10.74 12.35
CA ALA A 82 1.18 11.97 11.96
C ALA A 82 0.64 13.17 12.74
N ASN A 83 -0.69 13.26 12.88
CA ASN A 83 -1.34 14.35 13.61
C ASN A 83 -1.01 14.32 15.09
N VAL A 84 -1.00 13.14 15.71
CA VAL A 84 -0.63 12.99 17.14
C VAL A 84 0.81 13.45 17.37
N THR A 85 1.73 13.03 16.51
CA THR A 85 3.14 13.44 16.61
C THR A 85 3.29 14.93 16.39
N SER A 86 2.54 15.52 15.47
CA SER A 86 2.57 16.97 15.21
C SER A 86 1.92 17.79 16.33
N ALA A 87 0.96 17.21 17.06
CA ALA A 87 0.28 17.89 18.16
C ALA A 87 1.13 17.95 19.44
N GLU A 88 2.13 17.12 19.53
CA GLU A 88 3.09 17.13 20.63
C GLU A 88 4.22 18.13 20.35
#